data_92c252f8c9dab123a7f743090e4c263b
#
_entry.id   92c252f8c9dab123a7f743090e4c263b
#
_cell.length_a   1.000
_cell.length_b   1.000
_cell.length_c   1.000
_cell.angle_alpha   90.00
_cell.angle_beta   90.00
_cell.angle_gamma   90.00
#
_symmetry.space_group_name_H-M   'P 1'
#
loop_
_entity.id
_entity.type
_entity.pdbx_description
1 polymer ?
#
loop_
_entity_poly.entity_id
_entity_poly.type
_entity_poly.pdbx_seq_one_letter_code
_entity_poly.pdbx_strand_id
1 'polypeptide(L)'
;MQNRDPSDAAATGVARSDPGHEYEAALIGRIQSGERELFYELIRPYERRVFVIVFSILRNEQDAEDAAQDAFLKAFKYLAQFRSESRFSTWLIQVAINEARLRQRKGHFEIMRPIVDQENEDGTVTPRDFTDWREIPSEALERKEIRERLVEALGSLAQKYREVFVLRDVEHMSIEDTALALGISAGAVKTRLLRARLMLRDLLSPGLEGIWTSHSQIPKGVKPWS
;
A
#
# COMPACT_ATOMS: atom_id res chain seq x y z
N MET A 1 -0.08 -62.39 16.93
CA MET A 1 1.19 -61.73 16.60
C MET A 1 0.81 -60.60 15.63
N GLN A 2 0.49 -59.43 16.15
CA GLN A 2 0.12 -58.23 15.36
C GLN A 2 1.24 -57.24 15.45
N ASN A 3 1.93 -57.04 14.32
CA ASN A 3 2.92 -55.98 14.13
C ASN A 3 2.19 -54.62 14.11
N ARG A 4 2.46 -53.77 15.09
CA ARG A 4 2.13 -52.34 15.08
C ARG A 4 3.30 -51.59 14.47
N ASP A 5 3.07 -50.96 13.33
CA ASP A 5 3.97 -49.98 12.71
C ASP A 5 4.07 -48.72 13.57
N PRO A 6 5.27 -48.26 13.95
CA PRO A 6 5.43 -47.00 14.66
C PRO A 6 5.80 -45.88 13.65
N SER A 7 4.83 -45.41 12.85
CA SER A 7 5.06 -44.33 11.90
C SER A 7 3.87 -43.32 11.91
N ASP A 8 3.54 -42.87 13.09
CA ASP A 8 2.61 -41.72 13.22
C ASP A 8 3.13 -40.75 14.29
N ALA A 9 4.34 -40.22 14.01
CA ALA A 9 4.87 -39.11 14.78
C ALA A 9 4.49 -37.80 14.08
N ALA A 10 3.46 -37.17 14.66
CA ALA A 10 2.94 -35.86 14.36
C ALA A 10 4.05 -34.89 13.94
N ALA A 11 4.04 -34.47 12.67
CA ALA A 11 4.71 -33.28 12.21
C ALA A 11 3.96 -32.07 12.76
N THR A 12 4.29 -31.69 13.98
CA THR A 12 3.94 -30.37 14.53
C THR A 12 4.73 -29.34 13.71
N GLY A 13 4.09 -28.80 12.68
CA GLY A 13 4.60 -27.70 11.89
C GLY A 13 4.75 -26.47 12.78
N VAL A 14 5.91 -26.32 13.42
CA VAL A 14 6.33 -25.04 13.99
C VAL A 14 6.49 -24.10 12.81
N ALA A 15 5.49 -23.25 12.60
CA ALA A 15 5.59 -22.13 11.67
C ALA A 15 6.86 -21.36 12.07
N ARG A 16 7.88 -21.39 11.18
CA ARG A 16 9.10 -20.58 11.36
C ARG A 16 8.63 -19.13 11.39
N SER A 17 8.66 -18.54 12.58
CA SER A 17 8.43 -17.10 12.74
C SER A 17 9.50 -16.38 11.91
N ASP A 18 9.04 -15.41 11.13
CA ASP A 18 9.92 -14.54 10.34
C ASP A 18 10.79 -13.74 11.34
N PRO A 19 12.14 -13.81 11.25
CA PRO A 19 13.03 -13.09 12.18
C PRO A 19 12.73 -11.59 12.26
N GLY A 20 12.24 -10.99 11.18
CA GLY A 20 11.80 -9.59 11.15
C GLY A 20 10.59 -9.34 12.04
N HIS A 21 9.67 -10.29 12.11
CA HIS A 21 8.47 -10.17 12.93
C HIS A 21 8.78 -10.33 14.43
N GLU A 22 9.71 -11.20 14.80
CA GLU A 22 10.15 -11.35 16.19
C GLU A 22 10.85 -10.08 16.69
N TYR A 23 11.73 -9.50 15.87
CA TYR A 23 12.38 -8.23 16.20
C TYR A 23 11.40 -7.09 16.37
N GLU A 24 10.42 -6.96 15.47
CA GLU A 24 9.35 -5.98 15.55
C GLU A 24 8.50 -6.15 16.82
N ALA A 25 8.13 -7.39 17.17
CA ALA A 25 7.39 -7.68 18.38
C ALA A 25 8.20 -7.34 19.65
N ALA A 26 9.51 -7.60 19.65
CA ALA A 26 10.40 -7.23 20.75
C ALA A 26 10.50 -5.71 20.91
N LEU A 27 10.65 -4.95 19.82
CA LEU A 27 10.64 -3.48 19.85
C LEU A 27 9.32 -2.95 20.42
N ILE A 28 8.19 -3.46 19.95
CA ILE A 28 6.87 -3.05 20.44
C ILE A 28 6.77 -3.28 21.95
N GLY A 29 7.17 -4.45 22.46
CA GLY A 29 7.15 -4.77 23.89
C GLY A 29 8.03 -3.82 24.72
N ARG A 30 9.22 -3.47 24.24
CA ARG A 30 10.12 -2.51 24.91
C ARG A 30 9.53 -1.10 24.94
N ILE A 31 8.95 -0.63 23.84
CA ILE A 31 8.30 0.69 23.78
C ILE A 31 7.10 0.72 24.73
N GLN A 32 6.30 -0.34 24.78
CA GLN A 32 5.16 -0.45 25.71
C GLN A 32 5.60 -0.49 27.18
N SER A 33 6.81 -0.99 27.46
CA SER A 33 7.40 -0.99 28.81
C SER A 33 8.07 0.34 29.19
N GLY A 34 8.17 1.32 28.27
CA GLY A 34 8.62 2.68 28.58
C GLY A 34 9.79 3.21 27.75
N GLU A 35 10.45 2.39 26.93
CA GLU A 35 11.56 2.79 26.05
C GLU A 35 11.03 3.52 24.79
N ARG A 36 10.45 4.69 24.97
CA ARG A 36 9.73 5.44 23.92
C ARG A 36 10.60 5.89 22.75
N GLU A 37 11.88 6.08 22.98
CA GLU A 37 12.90 6.46 21.99
C GLU A 37 13.06 5.43 20.87
N LEU A 38 12.73 4.17 21.13
CA LEU A 38 12.77 3.10 20.13
C LEU A 38 11.64 3.18 19.09
N PHE A 39 10.65 4.05 19.29
CA PHE A 39 9.53 4.16 18.35
C PHE A 39 9.98 4.57 16.95
N TYR A 40 10.98 5.43 16.84
CA TYR A 40 11.53 5.81 15.53
C TYR A 40 12.14 4.62 14.79
N GLU A 41 12.86 3.75 15.51
CA GLU A 41 13.42 2.53 14.95
C GLU A 41 12.32 1.58 14.43
N LEU A 42 11.22 1.47 15.15
CA LEU A 42 10.04 0.67 14.77
C LEU A 42 9.38 1.19 13.49
N ILE A 43 9.20 2.51 13.33
CA ILE A 43 8.45 3.07 12.20
C ILE A 43 9.29 3.36 10.95
N ARG A 44 10.60 3.54 11.09
CA ARG A 44 11.51 3.87 10.00
C ARG A 44 11.34 3.02 8.73
N PRO A 45 11.19 1.67 8.81
CA PRO A 45 10.96 0.83 7.63
C PRO A 45 9.63 1.12 6.91
N TYR A 46 8.70 1.81 7.58
CA TYR A 46 7.35 2.07 7.09
C TYR A 46 7.12 3.48 6.56
N GLU A 47 8.07 4.42 6.77
CA GLU A 47 7.90 5.84 6.40
C GLU A 47 7.50 6.00 4.94
N ARG A 48 8.30 5.44 4.02
CA ARG A 48 8.00 5.51 2.59
C ARG A 48 6.67 4.84 2.24
N ARG A 49 6.41 3.70 2.83
CA ARG A 49 5.21 2.89 2.59
C ARG A 49 3.95 3.64 3.00
N VAL A 50 3.94 4.21 4.20
CA VAL A 50 2.84 5.03 4.72
C VAL A 50 2.62 6.24 3.81
N PHE A 51 3.68 6.95 3.43
CA PHE A 51 3.58 8.09 2.52
C PHE A 51 2.95 7.71 1.18
N VAL A 52 3.41 6.65 0.50
CA VAL A 52 2.87 6.19 -0.78
C VAL A 52 1.38 5.87 -0.69
N ILE A 53 0.96 5.19 0.37
CA ILE A 53 -0.45 4.83 0.60
C ILE A 53 -1.30 6.08 0.81
N VAL A 54 -0.86 6.99 1.68
CA VAL A 54 -1.58 8.23 1.98
C VAL A 54 -1.65 9.14 0.75
N PHE A 55 -0.55 9.29 0.02
CA PHE A 55 -0.49 10.03 -1.24
C PHE A 55 -1.46 9.45 -2.30
N SER A 56 -1.59 8.14 -2.36
CA SER A 56 -2.56 7.50 -3.27
C SER A 56 -4.01 7.89 -2.99
N ILE A 57 -4.32 8.32 -1.77
CA ILE A 57 -5.66 8.77 -1.35
C ILE A 57 -5.82 10.26 -1.58
N LEU A 58 -4.89 11.08 -1.08
CA LEU A 58 -5.00 12.54 -1.02
C LEU A 58 -4.58 13.23 -2.33
N ARG A 59 -3.58 12.67 -3.05
CA ARG A 59 -3.05 13.20 -4.30
C ARG A 59 -2.47 14.63 -4.20
N ASN A 60 -2.14 15.06 -3.02
CA ASN A 60 -1.43 16.28 -2.70
C ASN A 60 -0.26 15.91 -1.80
N GLU A 61 0.95 16.34 -2.14
CA GLU A 61 2.17 15.97 -1.45
C GLU A 61 2.18 16.51 -0.01
N GLN A 62 1.85 17.80 0.15
CA GLN A 62 1.82 18.45 1.46
C GLN A 62 0.79 17.79 2.39
N ASP A 63 -0.42 17.55 1.88
CA ASP A 63 -1.44 16.85 2.65
C ASP A 63 -1.05 15.42 2.99
N ALA A 64 -0.30 14.75 2.11
CA ALA A 64 0.17 13.39 2.34
C ALA A 64 1.27 13.34 3.40
N GLU A 65 2.21 14.29 3.39
CA GLU A 65 3.25 14.42 4.42
C GLU A 65 2.62 14.65 5.79
N ASP A 66 1.72 15.61 5.88
CA ASP A 66 1.03 15.94 7.13
C ASP A 66 0.20 14.76 7.65
N ALA A 67 -0.56 14.10 6.77
CA ALA A 67 -1.38 12.95 7.18
C ALA A 67 -0.52 11.73 7.56
N ALA A 68 0.62 11.54 6.94
CA ALA A 68 1.58 10.50 7.33
C ALA A 68 2.18 10.80 8.72
N GLN A 69 2.54 12.06 8.97
CA GLN A 69 3.03 12.50 10.28
C GLN A 69 1.97 12.31 11.37
N ASP A 70 0.72 12.73 11.10
CA ASP A 70 -0.41 12.53 12.00
C ASP A 70 -0.65 11.04 12.30
N ALA A 71 -0.50 10.18 11.29
CA ALA A 71 -0.62 8.74 11.44
C ALA A 71 0.46 8.17 12.37
N PHE A 72 1.72 8.60 12.24
CA PHE A 72 2.80 8.18 13.14
C PHE A 72 2.60 8.68 14.57
N LEU A 73 2.17 9.93 14.74
CA LEU A 73 1.84 10.48 16.06
C LEU A 73 0.71 9.69 16.72
N LYS A 74 -0.33 9.34 15.96
CA LYS A 74 -1.42 8.48 16.45
C LYS A 74 -0.95 7.07 16.75
N ALA A 75 -0.13 6.48 15.88
CA ALA A 75 0.45 5.18 16.14
C ALA A 75 1.26 5.17 17.43
N PHE A 76 2.09 6.18 17.68
CA PHE A 76 2.82 6.34 18.95
C PHE A 76 1.87 6.41 20.16
N LYS A 77 0.85 7.26 20.07
CA LYS A 77 -0.12 7.47 21.15
C LYS A 77 -0.89 6.20 21.50
N TYR A 78 -1.24 5.40 20.49
CA TYR A 78 -2.10 4.22 20.66
C TYR A 78 -1.34 2.90 20.67
N LEU A 79 0.00 2.92 20.56
CA LEU A 79 0.83 1.70 20.55
C LEU A 79 0.64 0.86 21.82
N ALA A 80 0.38 1.49 22.97
CA ALA A 80 0.09 0.79 24.23
C ALA A 80 -1.19 -0.08 24.16
N GLN A 81 -2.10 0.22 23.21
CA GLN A 81 -3.34 -0.51 22.99
C GLN A 81 -3.22 -1.55 21.87
N PHE A 82 -2.08 -1.59 21.20
CA PHE A 82 -1.84 -2.57 20.14
C PHE A 82 -1.70 -3.97 20.72
N ARG A 83 -2.62 -4.88 20.37
CA ARG A 83 -2.75 -6.24 20.95
C ARG A 83 -2.12 -7.34 20.10
N SER A 84 -1.41 -7.03 19.03
CA SER A 84 -0.83 -8.00 18.11
C SER A 84 -1.86 -8.97 17.48
N GLU A 85 -3.14 -8.57 17.39
CA GLU A 85 -4.19 -9.32 16.71
C GLU A 85 -4.03 -9.30 15.17
N SER A 86 -3.21 -8.38 14.68
CA SER A 86 -2.75 -8.27 13.29
C SER A 86 -1.27 -7.92 13.27
N ARG A 87 -0.63 -7.96 12.09
CA ARG A 87 0.72 -7.43 11.94
C ARG A 87 0.73 -5.94 12.24
N PHE A 88 1.79 -5.45 12.88
CA PHE A 88 1.96 -4.02 13.15
C PHE A 88 1.85 -3.17 11.88
N SER A 89 2.45 -3.64 10.79
CA SER A 89 2.34 -2.98 9.47
C SER A 89 0.90 -2.80 9.02
N THR A 90 0.05 -3.80 9.18
CA THR A 90 -1.37 -3.74 8.79
C THR A 90 -2.13 -2.74 9.65
N TRP A 91 -1.89 -2.77 10.96
CA TRP A 91 -2.48 -1.81 11.90
C TRP A 91 -2.03 -0.37 11.62
N LEU A 92 -0.72 -0.15 11.40
CA LEU A 92 -0.18 1.18 11.07
C LEU A 92 -0.78 1.73 9.77
N ILE A 93 -0.88 0.88 8.73
CA ILE A 93 -1.49 1.26 7.45
C ILE A 93 -2.96 1.62 7.64
N GLN A 94 -3.70 0.90 8.47
CA GLN A 94 -5.09 1.23 8.80
C GLN A 94 -5.20 2.61 9.47
N VAL A 95 -4.29 2.93 10.41
CA VAL A 95 -4.21 4.26 11.04
C VAL A 95 -3.97 5.32 9.96
N ALA A 96 -3.00 5.10 9.07
CA ALA A 96 -2.65 6.03 8.00
C ALA A 96 -3.81 6.28 7.00
N ILE A 97 -4.51 5.22 6.58
CA ILE A 97 -5.69 5.33 5.71
C ILE A 97 -6.80 6.14 6.40
N ASN A 98 -7.01 5.92 7.69
CA ASN A 98 -8.02 6.65 8.45
C ASN A 98 -7.68 8.15 8.55
N GLU A 99 -6.40 8.51 8.75
CA GLU A 99 -5.96 9.92 8.74
C GLU A 99 -6.15 10.56 7.37
N ALA A 100 -5.72 9.89 6.32
CA ALA A 100 -5.90 10.39 4.96
C ALA A 100 -7.40 10.65 4.65
N ARG A 101 -8.27 9.70 4.99
CA ARG A 101 -9.72 9.86 4.78
C ARG A 101 -10.34 10.95 5.66
N LEU A 102 -9.82 11.14 6.87
CA LEU A 102 -10.27 12.24 7.74
C LEU A 102 -9.90 13.59 7.16
N ARG A 103 -8.65 13.73 6.68
CA ARG A 103 -8.16 14.96 6.03
C ARG A 103 -8.93 15.26 4.74
N GLN A 104 -9.15 14.26 3.90
CA GLN A 104 -9.96 14.41 2.67
C GLN A 104 -11.37 14.92 2.97
N ARG A 105 -12.01 14.42 4.03
CA ARG A 105 -13.33 14.92 4.44
C ARG A 105 -13.30 16.38 4.92
N LYS A 106 -12.28 16.76 5.70
CA LYS A 106 -12.12 18.15 6.16
C LYS A 106 -11.93 19.11 4.98
N GLY A 107 -11.02 18.81 4.06
CA GLY A 107 -10.81 19.61 2.86
C GLY A 107 -12.09 19.77 2.01
N HIS A 108 -12.89 18.72 1.90
CA HIS A 108 -14.18 18.80 1.18
C HIS A 108 -15.17 19.73 1.88
N PHE A 109 -15.20 19.77 3.21
CA PHE A 109 -16.05 20.71 3.98
C PHE A 109 -15.55 22.15 3.89
N GLU A 110 -14.25 22.38 3.78
CA GLU A 110 -13.68 23.73 3.60
C GLU A 110 -14.00 24.30 2.21
N ILE A 111 -13.98 23.48 1.17
CA ILE A 111 -14.35 23.86 -0.21
C ILE A 111 -15.86 24.17 -0.31
N MET A 112 -16.70 23.56 0.51
CA MET A 112 -18.15 23.84 0.54
C MET A 112 -18.53 25.08 1.34
N ARG A 113 -17.62 25.73 2.08
CA ARG A 113 -17.85 27.07 2.62
C ARG A 113 -17.75 28.08 1.48
N PRO A 114 -18.65 29.10 1.38
CA PRO A 114 -18.52 30.12 0.34
C PRO A 114 -17.13 30.77 0.46
N ILE A 115 -16.33 30.58 -0.54
CA ILE A 115 -14.98 31.13 -0.62
C ILE A 115 -15.16 32.61 -0.99
N VAL A 116 -14.66 33.50 -0.12
CA VAL A 116 -14.22 34.83 -0.53
C VAL A 116 -12.90 34.62 -1.25
N ASP A 117 -12.83 35.04 -2.50
CA ASP A 117 -11.78 34.81 -3.47
C ASP A 117 -10.36 34.70 -2.91
N GLN A 118 -9.73 33.55 -3.10
CA GLN A 118 -8.29 33.40 -3.22
C GLN A 118 -8.00 32.63 -4.50
N GLU A 119 -7.32 33.29 -5.42
CA GLU A 119 -6.80 32.75 -6.65
C GLU A 119 -5.85 31.61 -6.32
N ASN A 120 -6.22 30.39 -6.71
CA ASN A 120 -5.32 29.23 -6.65
C ASN A 120 -4.54 29.18 -7.96
N GLU A 121 -3.24 29.46 -7.86
CA GLU A 121 -2.29 29.14 -8.91
C GLU A 121 -2.27 27.60 -9.10
N ASP A 122 -2.47 27.20 -10.34
CA ASP A 122 -2.51 25.83 -10.82
C ASP A 122 -1.09 25.23 -10.76
N GLY A 123 -0.72 24.72 -9.59
CA GLY A 123 0.57 24.07 -9.33
C GLY A 123 0.50 22.59 -9.70
N THR A 124 0.86 22.26 -10.94
CA THR A 124 1.24 20.90 -11.32
C THR A 124 2.49 20.47 -10.53
N VAL A 125 2.28 19.82 -9.40
CA VAL A 125 3.38 19.31 -8.56
C VAL A 125 3.91 18.03 -9.18
N THR A 126 5.03 18.13 -9.85
CA THR A 126 5.87 16.96 -10.18
C THR A 126 6.45 16.39 -8.89
N PRO A 127 6.31 15.09 -8.62
CA PRO A 127 6.89 14.48 -7.43
C PRO A 127 8.39 14.74 -7.36
N ARG A 128 8.86 15.28 -6.24
CA ARG A 128 10.29 15.41 -5.99
C ARG A 128 10.94 14.04 -6.09
N ASP A 129 11.98 14.00 -6.88
CA ASP A 129 12.80 12.86 -7.23
C ASP A 129 13.39 12.22 -5.97
N PHE A 130 12.85 11.07 -5.56
CA PHE A 130 13.52 10.17 -4.62
C PHE A 130 14.58 9.41 -5.39
N THR A 131 15.59 10.15 -5.89
CA THR A 131 16.62 9.60 -6.75
C THR A 131 17.82 9.16 -5.91
N ASP A 132 17.89 7.86 -5.67
CA ASP A 132 19.20 7.21 -5.58
C ASP A 132 19.19 5.95 -6.47
N TRP A 133 19.24 6.19 -7.79
CA TRP A 133 19.42 5.16 -8.79
C TRP A 133 20.50 5.63 -9.76
N ARG A 134 21.70 5.08 -9.60
CA ARG A 134 22.75 5.20 -10.59
C ARG A 134 22.40 4.31 -11.78
N GLU A 135 21.69 4.86 -12.75
CA GLU A 135 21.27 4.15 -13.97
C GLU A 135 21.88 4.75 -15.23
N ILE A 136 22.06 3.87 -16.23
CA ILE A 136 22.54 4.22 -17.56
C ILE A 136 21.54 5.19 -18.22
N PRO A 137 21.97 6.30 -18.82
CA PRO A 137 21.08 7.42 -19.21
C PRO A 137 19.89 7.10 -20.09
N SER A 138 19.99 6.11 -21.01
CA SER A 138 18.91 5.72 -21.91
C SER A 138 17.80 4.91 -21.20
N GLU A 139 18.19 3.97 -20.35
CA GLU A 139 17.21 3.16 -19.59
C GLU A 139 16.50 3.99 -18.51
N ALA A 140 17.18 5.01 -17.96
CA ALA A 140 16.59 5.92 -16.98
C ALA A 140 15.45 6.76 -17.59
N LEU A 141 15.60 7.19 -18.85
CA LEU A 141 14.59 7.99 -19.55
C LEU A 141 13.33 7.16 -19.82
N GLU A 142 13.48 5.95 -20.40
CA GLU A 142 12.35 5.06 -20.65
C GLU A 142 11.61 4.68 -19.36
N ARG A 143 12.34 4.40 -18.28
CA ARG A 143 11.74 4.09 -16.98
C ARG A 143 11.03 5.30 -16.36
N LYS A 144 11.52 6.51 -16.61
CA LYS A 144 10.86 7.74 -16.16
C LYS A 144 9.53 7.92 -16.87
N GLU A 145 9.49 7.80 -18.19
CA GLU A 145 8.25 7.90 -18.98
C GLU A 145 7.21 6.84 -18.58
N ILE A 146 7.65 5.58 -18.39
CA ILE A 146 6.76 4.50 -17.92
C ILE A 146 6.22 4.82 -16.51
N ARG A 147 7.05 5.34 -15.63
CA ARG A 147 6.63 5.72 -14.27
C ARG A 147 5.62 6.87 -14.29
N GLU A 148 5.87 7.91 -15.08
CA GLU A 148 4.96 9.05 -15.23
C GLU A 148 3.60 8.60 -15.79
N ARG A 149 3.58 7.79 -16.83
CA ARG A 149 2.35 7.20 -17.37
C ARG A 149 1.60 6.33 -16.35
N LEU A 150 2.33 5.55 -15.55
CA LEU A 150 1.72 4.73 -14.51
C LEU A 150 1.10 5.59 -13.41
N VAL A 151 1.78 6.66 -12.97
CA VAL A 151 1.27 7.61 -11.97
C VAL A 151 0.02 8.31 -12.49
N GLU A 152 0.01 8.75 -13.75
CA GLU A 152 -1.15 9.34 -14.40
C GLU A 152 -2.32 8.36 -14.51
N ALA A 153 -2.06 7.15 -14.98
CA ALA A 153 -3.06 6.09 -15.08
C ALA A 153 -3.65 5.71 -13.72
N LEU A 154 -2.81 5.60 -12.68
CA LEU A 154 -3.26 5.40 -11.31
C LEU A 154 -4.11 6.59 -10.82
N GLY A 155 -3.70 7.80 -11.21
CA GLY A 155 -4.45 9.01 -10.94
C GLY A 155 -5.86 9.02 -11.51
N SER A 156 -6.05 8.45 -12.68
CA SER A 156 -7.34 8.37 -13.37
C SER A 156 -8.29 7.33 -12.77
N LEU A 157 -7.77 6.38 -11.97
CA LEU A 157 -8.62 5.41 -11.30
C LEU A 157 -9.48 6.06 -10.21
N ALA A 158 -10.75 5.63 -10.10
CA ALA A 158 -11.54 5.96 -8.92
C ALA A 158 -10.84 5.46 -7.64
N GLN A 159 -10.87 6.26 -6.57
CA GLN A 159 -10.14 6.03 -5.31
C GLN A 159 -10.25 4.57 -4.81
N LYS A 160 -11.46 3.99 -4.80
CA LYS A 160 -11.71 2.61 -4.34
C LYS A 160 -10.94 1.53 -5.10
N TYR A 161 -10.58 1.77 -6.34
CA TYR A 161 -9.79 0.86 -7.18
C TYR A 161 -8.29 1.12 -6.99
N ARG A 162 -7.91 2.39 -6.93
CA ARG A 162 -6.52 2.82 -6.70
C ARG A 162 -6.00 2.37 -5.34
N GLU A 163 -6.76 2.56 -4.25
CA GLU A 163 -6.40 2.09 -2.91
C GLU A 163 -6.09 0.58 -2.89
N VAL A 164 -6.97 -0.23 -3.47
CA VAL A 164 -6.77 -1.69 -3.51
C VAL A 164 -5.57 -2.05 -4.34
N PHE A 165 -5.36 -1.41 -5.50
CA PHE A 165 -4.20 -1.67 -6.37
C PHE A 165 -2.89 -1.33 -5.66
N VAL A 166 -2.80 -0.15 -5.03
CA VAL A 166 -1.59 0.27 -4.30
C VAL A 166 -1.28 -0.71 -3.17
N LEU A 167 -2.25 -1.08 -2.34
CA LEU A 167 -2.01 -2.01 -1.25
C LEU A 167 -1.60 -3.42 -1.72
N ARG A 168 -2.19 -3.91 -2.83
CA ARG A 168 -1.96 -5.27 -3.30
C ARG A 168 -0.76 -5.41 -4.24
N ASP A 169 -0.67 -4.54 -5.25
CA ASP A 169 0.30 -4.70 -6.34
C ASP A 169 1.56 -3.87 -6.12
N VAL A 170 1.48 -2.74 -5.42
CA VAL A 170 2.65 -1.91 -5.08
C VAL A 170 3.23 -2.32 -3.71
N GLU A 171 2.38 -2.46 -2.69
CA GLU A 171 2.82 -2.73 -1.31
C GLU A 171 2.78 -4.22 -0.93
N HIS A 172 2.39 -5.09 -1.85
CA HIS A 172 2.39 -6.55 -1.72
C HIS A 172 1.67 -7.10 -0.47
N MET A 173 0.67 -6.37 0.05
CA MET A 173 -0.13 -6.84 1.19
C MET A 173 -0.98 -8.07 0.81
N SER A 174 -1.29 -8.95 1.75
CA SER A 174 -2.24 -10.04 1.53
C SER A 174 -3.64 -9.52 1.24
N ILE A 175 -4.52 -10.36 0.72
CA ILE A 175 -5.94 -9.99 0.50
C ILE A 175 -6.60 -9.71 1.85
N GLU A 176 -6.29 -10.50 2.85
CA GLU A 176 -6.80 -10.42 4.20
C GLU A 176 -6.35 -9.13 4.88
N ASP A 177 -5.05 -8.79 4.83
CA ASP A 177 -4.51 -7.55 5.36
C ASP A 177 -5.08 -6.32 4.65
N THR A 178 -5.24 -6.40 3.32
CA THR A 178 -5.84 -5.32 2.53
C THR A 178 -7.31 -5.11 2.90
N ALA A 179 -8.06 -6.20 3.09
CA ALA A 179 -9.44 -6.16 3.53
C ALA A 179 -9.58 -5.51 4.91
N LEU A 180 -8.71 -5.91 5.85
CA LEU A 180 -8.64 -5.35 7.20
C LEU A 180 -8.29 -3.85 7.15
N ALA A 181 -7.24 -3.48 6.44
CA ALA A 181 -6.77 -2.08 6.36
C ALA A 181 -7.82 -1.14 5.75
N LEU A 182 -8.56 -1.61 4.74
CA LEU A 182 -9.59 -0.80 4.07
C LEU A 182 -10.97 -0.88 4.72
N GLY A 183 -11.21 -1.84 5.64
CA GLY A 183 -12.50 -2.12 6.25
C GLY A 183 -13.53 -2.66 5.26
N ILE A 184 -13.12 -3.57 4.34
CA ILE A 184 -13.98 -4.18 3.32
C ILE A 184 -13.81 -5.70 3.32
N SER A 185 -14.71 -6.44 2.65
CA SER A 185 -14.58 -7.88 2.55
C SER A 185 -13.46 -8.32 1.59
N ALA A 186 -12.90 -9.50 1.81
CA ALA A 186 -11.90 -10.10 0.91
C ALA A 186 -12.43 -10.27 -0.53
N GLY A 187 -13.72 -10.57 -0.68
CA GLY A 187 -14.40 -10.62 -1.99
C GLY A 187 -14.41 -9.25 -2.68
N ALA A 188 -14.65 -8.16 -1.92
CA ALA A 188 -14.59 -6.81 -2.45
C ALA A 188 -13.18 -6.42 -2.88
N VAL A 189 -12.13 -6.83 -2.14
CA VAL A 189 -10.72 -6.65 -2.53
C VAL A 189 -10.46 -7.32 -3.88
N LYS A 190 -10.79 -8.62 -4.02
CA LYS A 190 -10.58 -9.37 -5.27
C LYS A 190 -11.28 -8.70 -6.47
N THR A 191 -12.53 -8.31 -6.30
CA THR A 191 -13.32 -7.67 -7.38
C THR A 191 -12.76 -6.30 -7.76
N ARG A 192 -12.41 -5.47 -6.75
CA ARG A 192 -11.83 -4.13 -7.00
C ARG A 192 -10.46 -4.23 -7.65
N LEU A 193 -9.63 -5.17 -7.21
CA LEU A 193 -8.30 -5.40 -7.79
C LEU A 193 -8.38 -5.81 -9.26
N LEU A 194 -9.27 -6.76 -9.59
CA LEU A 194 -9.49 -7.17 -10.97
C LEU A 194 -9.88 -5.97 -11.85
N ARG A 195 -10.85 -5.17 -11.39
CA ARG A 195 -11.28 -3.97 -12.12
C ARG A 195 -10.17 -2.93 -12.25
N ALA A 196 -9.39 -2.71 -11.20
CA ALA A 196 -8.25 -1.80 -11.24
C ALA A 196 -7.23 -2.21 -12.30
N ARG A 197 -6.86 -3.49 -12.34
CA ARG A 197 -5.92 -4.05 -13.33
C ARG A 197 -6.44 -3.93 -14.76
N LEU A 198 -7.73 -4.21 -14.99
CA LEU A 198 -8.33 -4.06 -16.32
C LEU A 198 -8.32 -2.59 -16.78
N MET A 199 -8.72 -1.67 -15.90
CA MET A 199 -8.68 -0.23 -16.21
C MET A 199 -7.27 0.27 -16.51
N LEU A 200 -6.28 -0.14 -15.67
CA LEU A 200 -4.88 0.24 -15.90
C LEU A 200 -4.34 -0.35 -17.20
N ARG A 201 -4.65 -1.60 -17.53
CA ARG A 201 -4.30 -2.18 -18.83
C ARG A 201 -4.83 -1.34 -19.97
N ASP A 202 -6.10 -0.95 -19.92
CA ASP A 202 -6.74 -0.19 -20.99
C ASP A 202 -6.17 1.24 -21.09
N LEU A 203 -5.79 1.87 -19.97
CA LEU A 203 -5.14 3.19 -19.94
C LEU A 203 -3.67 3.15 -20.44
N LEU A 204 -2.95 2.07 -20.19
CA LEU A 204 -1.54 1.93 -20.55
C LEU A 204 -1.34 1.33 -21.95
N SER A 205 -2.34 0.64 -22.52
CA SER A 205 -2.28 -0.04 -23.82
C SER A 205 -1.88 0.88 -24.99
N PRO A 206 -2.38 2.12 -25.12
CA PRO A 206 -2.07 3.01 -26.26
C PRO A 206 -0.61 3.51 -26.34
N GLY A 207 0.33 2.91 -25.67
CA GLY A 207 1.74 3.30 -25.73
C GLY A 207 2.71 2.14 -25.54
N LEU A 208 2.18 0.94 -25.31
CA LEU A 208 2.97 -0.25 -25.01
C LEU A 208 2.84 -1.35 -26.07
N GLU A 209 2.27 -1.06 -27.23
CA GLU A 209 2.05 -2.04 -28.32
C GLU A 209 3.34 -2.71 -28.82
N GLY A 210 4.52 -2.11 -28.58
CA GLY A 210 5.82 -2.68 -28.91
C GLY A 210 6.44 -3.58 -27.83
N ILE A 211 6.02 -3.46 -26.58
CA ILE A 211 6.70 -4.13 -25.45
C ILE A 211 6.03 -5.48 -25.09
N TRP A 212 4.73 -5.64 -25.34
CA TRP A 212 3.96 -6.83 -24.96
C TRP A 212 3.83 -7.90 -26.05
N THR A 213 4.23 -7.62 -27.28
CA THR A 213 4.17 -8.59 -28.39
C THR A 213 5.23 -9.68 -28.31
N SER A 214 6.23 -9.56 -27.44
CA SER A 214 7.33 -10.54 -27.34
C SER A 214 7.07 -11.72 -26.38
N HIS A 215 6.03 -11.71 -25.54
CA HIS A 215 5.86 -12.73 -24.48
C HIS A 215 4.46 -13.32 -24.29
N SER A 216 3.49 -13.06 -25.14
CA SER A 216 2.17 -13.69 -25.00
C SER A 216 1.80 -14.56 -26.21
N GLN A 217 2.39 -15.75 -26.30
CA GLN A 217 1.69 -16.89 -26.88
C GLN A 217 0.68 -17.39 -25.85
N ILE A 218 -0.51 -16.79 -25.80
CA ILE A 218 -1.65 -17.37 -25.09
C ILE A 218 -2.11 -18.57 -25.95
N PRO A 219 -2.14 -19.81 -25.42
CA PRO A 219 -2.68 -20.94 -26.14
C PRO A 219 -4.17 -20.66 -26.46
N LYS A 220 -4.54 -20.66 -27.72
CA LYS A 220 -5.95 -20.61 -28.15
C LYS A 220 -6.64 -21.85 -27.60
N GLY A 221 -7.56 -21.71 -26.63
CA GLY A 221 -8.39 -22.81 -26.16
C GLY A 221 -8.90 -22.80 -24.73
N VAL A 222 -8.57 -21.81 -23.91
CA VAL A 222 -9.16 -21.72 -22.59
C VAL A 222 -10.38 -20.83 -22.61
N LYS A 223 -11.57 -21.44 -22.50
CA LYS A 223 -12.83 -20.71 -22.29
C LYS A 223 -12.77 -20.08 -20.90
N PRO A 224 -12.92 -18.74 -20.77
CA PRO A 224 -13.06 -18.11 -19.47
C PRO A 224 -14.50 -18.35 -18.99
N TRP A 225 -14.71 -19.11 -17.97
CA TRP A 225 -15.99 -19.43 -17.34
C TRP A 225 -16.55 -20.83 -17.68
N SER A 226 -16.08 -21.84 -16.97
CA SER A 226 -16.87 -23.00 -16.58
C SER A 226 -16.54 -23.30 -15.10
#